data_9a2f5a91042f942db3b652c0c38c8e03
#
_entry.id   9a2f5a91042f942db3b652c0c38c8e03
#
_cell.length_a   1.000
_cell.length_b   1.000
_cell.length_c   1.000
_cell.angle_alpha   90.00
_cell.angle_beta   90.00
_cell.angle_gamma   90.00
#
_symmetry.space_group_name_H-M   'P 1'
#
loop_
_entity.id
_entity.type
_entity.pdbx_description
1 polymer ?
#
loop_
_entity_poly.entity_id
_entity_poly.type
_entity_poly.pdbx_seq_one_letter_code
_entity_poly.pdbx_strand_id
1 'polypeptide(L)'
;RCNFDCVYCHNEGLGDTRGPMDPQENEMGTDDVVRFLEVAREFDVDSVKFTGGEPMLRDDLAEIVRRTPDGMETSMTTNGTFLPGRAKELNAAGLERVNVSQDALEPEAFAEITKSGAYDRVMEGVEAALEAGLAPVKLNMVVFEHTAGYVEGMVDHVAENDGLQLQLIE
;
A
#
# COMPACT_ATOMS: atom_id res chain seq x y z
N ARG A 1 -10.95 0.10 -5.80
CA ARG A 1 -11.16 -1.36 -5.56
C ARG A 1 -10.18 -1.85 -4.52
N CYS A 2 -10.53 -2.88 -3.73
CA CYS A 2 -9.65 -3.53 -2.77
C CYS A 2 -9.96 -5.03 -2.73
N ASN A 3 -8.95 -5.84 -2.45
CA ASN A 3 -9.09 -7.28 -2.24
C ASN A 3 -9.24 -7.67 -0.76
N PHE A 4 -9.24 -6.69 0.16
CA PHE A 4 -9.54 -6.82 1.58
C PHE A 4 -10.87 -6.13 1.93
N ASP A 5 -11.45 -6.49 3.09
CA ASP A 5 -12.70 -5.94 3.62
C ASP A 5 -12.51 -5.59 5.12
N CYS A 6 -11.50 -4.74 5.38
CA CYS A 6 -11.08 -4.41 6.74
C CYS A 6 -12.21 -3.76 7.55
N VAL A 7 -12.33 -4.14 8.83
CA VAL A 7 -13.43 -3.74 9.73
C VAL A 7 -13.54 -2.23 9.95
N TYR A 8 -12.46 -1.49 9.79
CA TYR A 8 -12.41 -0.03 9.95
C TYR A 8 -12.43 0.74 8.61
N CYS A 9 -12.41 0.01 7.46
CA CYS A 9 -12.31 0.67 6.16
C CYS A 9 -13.67 1.16 5.68
N HIS A 10 -13.81 2.47 5.55
CA HIS A 10 -14.98 3.09 4.95
C HIS A 10 -14.84 3.14 3.42
N ASN A 11 -15.31 2.09 2.75
CA ASN A 11 -15.43 2.05 1.28
C ASN A 11 -16.68 2.82 0.80
N GLU A 12 -16.94 4.00 1.33
CA GLU A 12 -18.09 4.81 0.93
C GLU A 12 -18.02 5.12 -0.57
N GLY A 13 -18.92 4.51 -1.33
CA GLY A 13 -19.10 4.79 -2.76
C GLY A 13 -18.35 3.89 -3.74
N LEU A 14 -17.54 2.92 -3.29
CA LEU A 14 -16.85 2.00 -4.20
C LEU A 14 -17.66 0.76 -4.59
N GLY A 15 -18.86 0.58 -4.02
CA GLY A 15 -19.71 -0.59 -4.26
C GLY A 15 -19.14 -1.89 -3.69
N ASP A 16 -19.78 -3.02 -3.98
CA ASP A 16 -19.26 -4.34 -3.60
C ASP A 16 -18.03 -4.68 -4.46
N THR A 17 -16.84 -4.45 -3.90
CA THR A 17 -15.56 -4.67 -4.58
C THR A 17 -15.16 -6.14 -4.69
N ARG A 18 -16.01 -7.06 -4.21
CA ARG A 18 -15.82 -8.51 -4.21
C ARG A 18 -16.28 -9.21 -5.50
N GLY A 19 -16.79 -8.44 -6.47
CA GLY A 19 -17.13 -8.94 -7.81
C GLY A 19 -15.89 -9.14 -8.70
N PRO A 20 -16.06 -9.74 -9.92
CA PRO A 20 -14.99 -9.77 -10.90
C PRO A 20 -14.49 -8.35 -11.15
N MET A 21 -13.16 -8.17 -11.14
CA MET A 21 -12.48 -6.88 -11.22
C MET A 21 -12.58 -6.29 -12.64
N ASP A 22 -13.79 -5.96 -13.08
CA ASP A 22 -13.95 -5.16 -14.29
C ASP A 22 -13.43 -3.75 -14.01
N PRO A 23 -12.65 -3.15 -14.92
CA PRO A 23 -12.29 -1.75 -14.82
C PRO A 23 -13.58 -0.94 -14.66
N GLN A 24 -13.64 -0.12 -13.60
CA GLN A 24 -14.80 0.77 -13.48
C GLN A 24 -14.75 1.75 -14.66
N GLU A 25 -15.85 1.91 -15.35
CA GLU A 25 -15.97 2.80 -16.53
C GLU A 25 -15.52 4.26 -16.25
N ASN A 26 -15.34 4.62 -14.98
CA ASN A 26 -14.99 5.96 -14.52
C ASN A 26 -13.59 6.04 -13.87
N GLU A 27 -12.76 5.00 -13.94
CA GLU A 27 -11.37 5.12 -13.48
C GLU A 27 -10.56 5.96 -14.48
N MET A 28 -9.74 6.89 -13.97
CA MET A 28 -8.81 7.65 -14.81
C MET A 28 -7.84 6.71 -15.52
N GLY A 29 -7.66 6.91 -16.83
CA GLY A 29 -6.64 6.19 -17.59
C GLY A 29 -5.21 6.60 -17.19
N THR A 30 -4.23 5.81 -17.61
CA THR A 30 -2.79 6.09 -17.38
C THR A 30 -2.42 7.50 -17.79
N ASP A 31 -2.82 7.92 -19.01
CA ASP A 31 -2.48 9.25 -19.55
C ASP A 31 -3.11 10.39 -18.76
N ASP A 32 -4.35 10.19 -18.25
CA ASP A 32 -5.03 11.19 -17.45
C ASP A 32 -4.34 11.37 -16.08
N VAL A 33 -3.93 10.25 -15.44
CA VAL A 33 -3.19 10.29 -14.17
C VAL A 33 -1.84 11.00 -14.37
N VAL A 34 -1.09 10.64 -15.41
CA VAL A 34 0.22 11.26 -15.71
C VAL A 34 0.05 12.74 -15.98
N ARG A 35 -0.95 13.13 -16.79
CA ARG A 35 -1.21 14.56 -17.05
C ARG A 35 -1.59 15.31 -15.78
N PHE A 36 -2.36 14.69 -14.88
CA PHE A 36 -2.64 15.29 -13.58
C PHE A 36 -1.35 15.54 -12.76
N LEU A 37 -0.43 14.57 -12.75
CA LEU A 37 0.86 14.70 -12.06
C LEU A 37 1.75 15.78 -12.71
N GLU A 38 1.76 15.89 -14.05
CA GLU A 38 2.47 16.95 -14.77
C GLU A 38 1.97 18.34 -14.36
N VAL A 39 0.64 18.52 -14.34
CA VAL A 39 0.02 19.78 -13.89
C VAL A 39 0.33 20.04 -12.40
N ALA A 40 0.22 19.04 -11.54
CA ALA A 40 0.57 19.18 -10.13
C ALA A 40 2.03 19.64 -9.94
N ARG A 41 2.96 19.12 -10.75
CA ARG A 41 4.36 19.51 -10.72
C ARG A 41 4.58 20.99 -11.13
N GLU A 42 3.77 21.53 -12.06
CA GLU A 42 3.80 22.96 -12.41
C GLU A 42 3.38 23.87 -11.23
N PHE A 43 2.65 23.33 -10.25
CA PHE A 43 2.26 24.00 -9.01
C PHE A 43 3.17 23.66 -7.81
N ASP A 44 4.42 23.25 -8.06
CA ASP A 44 5.43 22.92 -7.06
C ASP A 44 5.05 21.75 -6.13
N VAL A 45 4.14 20.86 -6.55
CA VAL A 45 3.92 19.61 -5.85
C VAL A 45 5.14 18.71 -6.08
N ASP A 46 5.81 18.34 -5.00
CA ASP A 46 7.09 17.61 -5.01
C ASP A 46 6.98 16.14 -4.58
N SER A 47 5.77 15.67 -4.27
CA SER A 47 5.56 14.29 -3.85
C SER A 47 4.18 13.77 -4.25
N VAL A 48 4.12 12.48 -4.55
CA VAL A 48 2.88 11.76 -4.81
C VAL A 48 2.80 10.47 -3.99
N LYS A 49 1.63 10.18 -3.46
CA LYS A 49 1.33 8.91 -2.81
C LYS A 49 0.22 8.18 -3.53
N PHE A 50 0.55 7.02 -4.08
CA PHE A 50 -0.43 6.12 -4.67
C PHE A 50 -1.15 5.35 -3.56
N THR A 51 -2.45 5.50 -3.48
CA THR A 51 -3.30 4.90 -2.46
C THR A 51 -4.71 4.68 -3.01
N GLY A 52 -5.64 4.29 -2.17
CA GLY A 52 -7.05 4.06 -2.54
C GLY A 52 -7.58 2.86 -1.80
N GLY A 53 -8.24 1.92 -2.47
CA GLY A 53 -8.46 0.58 -1.95
C GLY A 53 -7.11 -0.16 -1.94
N GLU A 54 -6.84 -0.95 -3.01
CA GLU A 54 -5.51 -1.53 -3.22
C GLU A 54 -4.95 -1.02 -4.57
N PRO A 55 -3.91 -0.17 -4.56
CA PRO A 55 -3.38 0.42 -5.79
C PRO A 55 -2.79 -0.61 -6.76
N MET A 56 -2.23 -1.72 -6.26
CA MET A 56 -1.67 -2.77 -7.10
C MET A 56 -2.71 -3.63 -7.85
N LEU A 57 -4.01 -3.38 -7.65
CA LEU A 57 -5.06 -3.92 -8.53
C LEU A 57 -5.10 -3.21 -9.90
N ARG A 58 -4.33 -2.13 -10.07
CA ARG A 58 -4.09 -1.53 -11.38
C ARG A 58 -2.90 -2.21 -12.04
N ASP A 59 -3.11 -2.75 -13.23
CA ASP A 59 -2.04 -3.39 -14.00
C ASP A 59 -1.03 -2.37 -14.51
N ASP A 60 -1.48 -1.15 -14.80
CA ASP A 60 -0.69 -0.03 -15.33
C ASP A 60 0.04 0.80 -14.25
N LEU A 61 -0.02 0.41 -12.96
CA LEU A 61 0.60 1.19 -11.87
C LEU A 61 2.09 1.44 -12.09
N ALA A 62 2.85 0.44 -12.51
CA ALA A 62 4.28 0.58 -12.76
C ALA A 62 4.57 1.57 -13.91
N GLU A 63 3.69 1.63 -14.92
CA GLU A 63 3.80 2.61 -16.01
C GLU A 63 3.50 4.03 -15.50
N ILE A 64 2.49 4.20 -14.65
CA ILE A 64 2.18 5.49 -14.01
C ILE A 64 3.37 5.97 -13.16
N VAL A 65 3.94 5.09 -12.34
CA VAL A 65 5.13 5.41 -11.53
C VAL A 65 6.30 5.85 -12.41
N ARG A 66 6.57 5.10 -13.49
CA ARG A 66 7.68 5.40 -14.41
C ARG A 66 7.51 6.74 -15.11
N ARG A 67 6.28 7.17 -15.36
CA ARG A 67 5.93 8.42 -16.03
C ARG A 67 5.67 9.58 -15.07
N THR A 68 5.82 9.35 -13.76
CA THR A 68 5.77 10.46 -12.79
C THR A 68 6.86 11.48 -13.09
N PRO A 69 6.56 12.78 -13.08
CA PRO A 69 7.53 13.82 -13.42
C PRO A 69 8.80 13.79 -12.54
N ASP A 70 9.94 14.08 -13.15
CA ASP A 70 11.22 14.17 -12.46
C ASP A 70 11.18 15.14 -11.28
N GLY A 71 11.80 14.75 -10.16
CA GLY A 71 11.84 15.53 -8.92
C GLY A 71 10.54 15.48 -8.10
N MET A 72 9.61 14.60 -8.44
CA MET A 72 8.45 14.29 -7.62
C MET A 72 8.71 12.96 -6.90
N GLU A 73 8.83 13.01 -5.58
CA GLU A 73 9.02 11.82 -4.75
C GLU A 73 7.79 10.88 -4.85
N THR A 74 8.03 9.60 -5.06
CA THR A 74 6.97 8.60 -5.24
C THR A 74 6.85 7.66 -4.03
N SER A 75 5.63 7.49 -3.55
CA SER A 75 5.33 6.54 -2.47
C SER A 75 4.01 5.82 -2.71
N MET A 76 3.83 4.70 -2.03
CA MET A 76 2.60 3.91 -2.12
C MET A 76 2.15 3.42 -0.76
N THR A 77 0.83 3.36 -0.53
CA THR A 77 0.23 2.63 0.59
C THR A 77 -0.53 1.44 0.03
N THR A 78 -0.25 0.26 0.54
CA THR A 78 -0.78 -1.03 0.05
C THR A 78 -1.07 -1.98 1.20
N ASN A 79 -1.93 -2.96 0.96
CA ASN A 79 -2.09 -4.11 1.87
C ASN A 79 -0.99 -5.17 1.73
N GLY A 80 -0.05 -5.01 0.80
CA GLY A 80 1.14 -5.83 0.66
C GLY A 80 0.98 -7.13 -0.13
N THR A 81 -0.24 -7.62 -0.40
CA THR A 81 -0.48 -8.95 -1.00
C THR A 81 0.12 -9.15 -2.38
N PHE A 82 0.35 -8.09 -3.14
CA PHE A 82 0.91 -8.15 -4.49
C PHE A 82 2.40 -7.81 -4.57
N LEU A 83 3.01 -7.37 -3.47
CA LEU A 83 4.44 -7.03 -3.40
C LEU A 83 5.37 -8.18 -3.79
N PRO A 84 5.13 -9.46 -3.38
CA PRO A 84 6.03 -10.57 -3.75
C PRO A 84 6.26 -10.72 -5.25
N GLY A 85 5.28 -10.34 -6.08
CA GLY A 85 5.39 -10.40 -7.54
C GLY A 85 5.74 -9.08 -8.22
N ARG A 86 5.67 -7.95 -7.51
CA ARG A 86 5.71 -6.62 -8.14
C ARG A 86 6.72 -5.64 -7.51
N ALA A 87 7.28 -5.92 -6.33
CA ALA A 87 8.17 -4.98 -5.64
C ALA A 87 9.37 -4.55 -6.49
N LYS A 88 10.04 -5.50 -7.15
CA LYS A 88 11.20 -5.22 -8.03
C LYS A 88 10.81 -4.40 -9.26
N GLU A 89 9.65 -4.68 -9.86
CA GLU A 89 9.12 -3.92 -10.99
C GLU A 89 8.83 -2.47 -10.60
N LEU A 90 8.16 -2.27 -9.45
CA LEU A 90 7.80 -0.95 -8.95
C LEU A 90 9.03 -0.13 -8.55
N ASN A 91 10.02 -0.74 -7.89
CA ASN A 91 11.29 -0.07 -7.61
C ASN A 91 12.02 0.33 -8.90
N ALA A 92 12.11 -0.58 -9.88
CA ALA A 92 12.72 -0.29 -11.19
C ALA A 92 11.92 0.77 -11.99
N ALA A 93 10.64 0.94 -11.72
CA ALA A 93 9.81 1.99 -12.30
C ALA A 93 10.03 3.36 -11.64
N GLY A 94 10.66 3.41 -10.46
CA GLY A 94 10.95 4.64 -9.73
C GLY A 94 10.17 4.81 -8.43
N LEU A 95 9.45 3.79 -7.96
CA LEU A 95 8.82 3.85 -6.63
C LEU A 95 9.90 3.88 -5.56
N GLU A 96 9.89 4.90 -4.71
CA GLU A 96 10.94 5.14 -3.72
C GLU A 96 10.58 4.55 -2.35
N ARG A 97 9.31 4.62 -1.95
CA ARG A 97 8.88 4.19 -0.62
C ARG A 97 7.55 3.44 -0.66
N VAL A 98 7.41 2.47 0.25
CA VAL A 98 6.18 1.73 0.44
C VAL A 98 5.75 1.74 1.91
N ASN A 99 4.46 1.97 2.13
CA ASN A 99 3.79 1.77 3.39
C ASN A 99 2.90 0.52 3.26
N VAL A 100 3.09 -0.46 4.14
CA VAL A 100 2.28 -1.68 4.19
C VAL A 100 1.31 -1.58 5.36
N SER A 101 0.02 -1.76 5.10
CA SER A 101 -0.99 -1.79 6.16
C SER A 101 -0.89 -3.12 6.92
N GLN A 102 -0.51 -3.05 8.21
CA GLN A 102 -0.30 -4.22 9.07
C GLN A 102 -0.71 -3.89 10.51
N ASP A 103 -1.84 -4.44 10.93
CA ASP A 103 -2.46 -4.08 12.22
C ASP A 103 -2.19 -5.11 13.34
N ALA A 104 -1.71 -6.31 12.99
CA ALA A 104 -1.38 -7.38 13.93
C ALA A 104 -0.38 -8.35 13.32
N LEU A 105 0.44 -9.00 14.15
CA LEU A 105 1.43 -10.01 13.76
C LEU A 105 0.92 -11.44 13.93
N GLU A 106 -0.22 -11.63 14.60
CA GLU A 106 -0.88 -12.93 14.73
C GLU A 106 -1.82 -13.15 13.54
N PRO A 107 -1.70 -14.30 12.81
CA PRO A 107 -2.50 -14.57 11.62
C PRO A 107 -4.02 -14.51 11.88
N GLU A 108 -4.47 -14.99 13.05
CA GLU A 108 -5.88 -14.99 13.44
C GLU A 108 -6.40 -13.56 13.65
N ALA A 109 -5.64 -12.72 14.37
CA ALA A 109 -6.00 -11.33 14.62
C ALA A 109 -5.99 -10.53 13.31
N PHE A 110 -4.98 -10.74 12.44
CA PHE A 110 -4.94 -10.17 11.11
C PHE A 110 -6.19 -10.53 10.29
N ALA A 111 -6.59 -11.81 10.30
CA ALA A 111 -7.77 -12.26 9.56
C ALA A 111 -9.08 -11.68 10.13
N GLU A 112 -9.19 -11.49 11.44
CA GLU A 112 -10.34 -10.84 12.06
C GLU A 112 -10.45 -9.35 11.66
N ILE A 113 -9.34 -8.64 11.54
CA ILE A 113 -9.30 -7.22 11.19
C ILE A 113 -9.52 -7.02 9.69
N THR A 114 -8.78 -7.75 8.85
CA THR A 114 -8.75 -7.54 7.40
C THR A 114 -9.82 -8.31 6.63
N LYS A 115 -10.49 -9.27 7.29
CA LYS A 115 -11.39 -10.27 6.68
C LYS A 115 -10.68 -11.09 5.58
N SER A 116 -9.38 -11.31 5.75
CA SER A 116 -8.53 -12.02 4.78
C SER A 116 -7.55 -12.96 5.49
N GLY A 117 -7.37 -14.16 4.95
CA GLY A 117 -6.34 -15.12 5.40
C GLY A 117 -4.96 -14.90 4.76
N ALA A 118 -4.67 -13.71 4.25
CA ALA A 118 -3.47 -13.44 3.46
C ALA A 118 -2.25 -13.00 4.29
N TYR A 119 -2.23 -13.27 5.60
CA TYR A 119 -1.15 -12.86 6.50
C TYR A 119 0.26 -13.22 5.97
N ASP A 120 0.49 -14.50 5.69
CA ASP A 120 1.81 -14.97 5.20
C ASP A 120 2.21 -14.25 3.89
N ARG A 121 1.25 -14.04 3.01
CA ARG A 121 1.47 -13.35 1.73
C ARG A 121 1.85 -11.87 1.92
N VAL A 122 1.29 -11.22 2.94
CA VAL A 122 1.65 -9.83 3.29
C VAL A 122 3.07 -9.78 3.86
N MET A 123 3.44 -10.72 4.75
CA MET A 123 4.78 -10.81 5.31
C MET A 123 5.83 -11.09 4.22
N GLU A 124 5.57 -12.04 3.31
CA GLU A 124 6.40 -12.22 2.09
C GLU A 124 6.51 -10.92 1.29
N GLY A 125 5.45 -10.12 1.25
CA GLY A 125 5.42 -8.82 0.58
C GLY A 125 6.33 -7.79 1.22
N VAL A 126 6.37 -7.74 2.55
CA VAL A 126 7.29 -6.88 3.31
C VAL A 126 8.74 -7.27 3.02
N GLU A 127 9.07 -8.55 3.07
CA GLU A 127 10.40 -9.07 2.74
C GLU A 127 10.79 -8.72 1.29
N ALA A 128 9.88 -8.96 0.34
CA ALA A 128 10.11 -8.64 -1.08
C ALA A 128 10.34 -7.15 -1.33
N ALA A 129 9.69 -6.27 -0.57
CA ALA A 129 9.89 -4.83 -0.64
C ALA A 129 11.28 -4.42 -0.13
N LEU A 130 11.72 -4.99 1.00
CA LEU A 130 13.07 -4.78 1.55
C LEU A 130 14.14 -5.26 0.56
N GLU A 131 14.01 -6.48 0.04
CA GLU A 131 14.92 -7.06 -0.96
C GLU A 131 14.96 -6.26 -2.28
N ALA A 132 13.86 -5.63 -2.65
CA ALA A 132 13.79 -4.80 -3.83
C ALA A 132 14.44 -3.43 -3.64
N GLY A 133 14.82 -3.04 -2.42
CA GLY A 133 15.42 -1.74 -2.12
C GLY A 133 14.43 -0.63 -1.80
N LEU A 134 13.16 -0.96 -1.51
CA LEU A 134 12.12 0.00 -1.08
C LEU A 134 12.23 0.33 0.44
N ALA A 135 13.43 0.23 1.00
CA ALA A 135 13.69 0.52 2.41
C ALA A 135 13.82 2.04 2.67
N PRO A 136 13.34 2.55 3.82
CA PRO A 136 12.61 1.78 4.83
C PRO A 136 11.18 1.44 4.43
N VAL A 137 10.76 0.20 4.67
CA VAL A 137 9.35 -0.20 4.56
C VAL A 137 8.63 0.26 5.81
N LYS A 138 7.57 1.04 5.64
CA LYS A 138 6.79 1.53 6.77
C LYS A 138 5.58 0.63 7.00
N LEU A 139 5.45 0.06 8.20
CA LEU A 139 4.26 -0.63 8.63
C LEU A 139 3.27 0.39 9.21
N ASN A 140 2.12 0.53 8.58
CA ASN A 140 1.03 1.38 9.06
C ASN A 140 0.08 0.53 9.90
N MET A 141 -0.10 0.90 11.17
CA MET A 141 -1.03 0.25 12.09
C MET A 141 -2.11 1.24 12.50
N VAL A 142 -3.36 0.92 12.24
CA VAL A 142 -4.51 1.68 12.75
C VAL A 142 -4.78 1.27 14.18
N VAL A 143 -4.71 2.24 15.11
CA VAL A 143 -4.89 2.00 16.55
C VAL A 143 -6.31 2.36 16.97
N PHE A 144 -7.06 1.35 17.35
CA PHE A 144 -8.40 1.46 17.89
C PHE A 144 -8.63 0.34 18.91
N GLU A 145 -9.82 0.22 19.52
CA GLU A 145 -10.09 -0.71 20.61
C GLU A 145 -9.63 -2.15 20.34
N HIS A 146 -9.83 -2.66 19.10
CA HIS A 146 -9.47 -4.04 18.74
C HIS A 146 -8.01 -4.25 18.41
N THR A 147 -7.25 -3.21 18.10
CA THR A 147 -5.83 -3.30 17.70
C THR A 147 -4.86 -2.80 18.75
N ALA A 148 -5.34 -2.02 19.74
CA ALA A 148 -4.48 -1.42 20.76
C ALA A 148 -3.63 -2.43 21.53
N GLY A 149 -4.11 -3.66 21.72
CA GLY A 149 -3.37 -4.74 22.38
C GLY A 149 -2.16 -5.27 21.59
N TYR A 150 -2.06 -4.99 20.30
CA TYR A 150 -0.97 -5.48 19.43
C TYR A 150 0.16 -4.46 19.24
N VAL A 151 0.01 -3.24 19.76
CA VAL A 151 1.01 -2.15 19.58
C VAL A 151 2.40 -2.55 20.08
N GLU A 152 2.49 -3.16 21.28
CA GLU A 152 3.77 -3.55 21.86
C GLU A 152 4.50 -4.57 20.97
N GLY A 153 3.80 -5.61 20.49
CA GLY A 153 4.37 -6.60 19.57
C GLY A 153 4.82 -5.98 18.24
N MET A 154 4.08 -5.01 17.71
CA MET A 154 4.48 -4.29 16.49
C MET A 154 5.73 -3.44 16.71
N VAL A 155 5.86 -2.79 17.88
CA VAL A 155 7.06 -2.02 18.25
C VAL A 155 8.27 -2.94 18.34
N ASP A 156 8.15 -4.07 19.04
CA ASP A 156 9.23 -5.05 19.18
C ASP A 156 9.66 -5.62 17.82
N HIS A 157 8.68 -5.99 16.98
CA HIS A 157 8.96 -6.50 15.63
C HIS A 157 9.76 -5.52 14.78
N VAL A 158 9.38 -4.23 14.79
CA VAL A 158 10.08 -3.20 14.02
C VAL A 158 11.46 -2.90 14.62
N ALA A 159 11.61 -2.94 15.95
CA ALA A 159 12.89 -2.72 16.62
C ALA A 159 13.92 -3.82 16.34
N GLU A 160 13.46 -5.04 16.05
CA GLU A 160 14.31 -6.20 15.76
C GLU A 160 14.64 -6.35 14.25
N ASN A 161 13.99 -5.56 13.39
CA ASN A 161 14.13 -5.69 11.94
C ASN A 161 14.64 -4.41 11.30
N ASP A 162 15.90 -4.39 10.92
CA ASP A 162 16.50 -3.27 10.17
C ASP A 162 15.74 -3.03 8.85
N GLY A 163 15.50 -1.75 8.55
CA GLY A 163 14.78 -1.36 7.33
C GLY A 163 13.27 -1.28 7.50
N LEU A 164 12.71 -1.62 8.66
CA LEU A 164 11.30 -1.37 8.99
C LEU A 164 11.13 -0.07 9.79
N GLN A 165 9.98 0.54 9.64
CA GLN A 165 9.50 1.65 10.45
C GLN A 165 8.04 1.41 10.83
N LEU A 166 7.63 1.82 12.03
CA LEU A 166 6.23 1.76 12.46
C LEU A 166 5.60 3.16 12.39
N GLN A 167 4.40 3.22 11.83
CA GLN A 167 3.54 4.39 11.89
C GLN A 167 2.21 3.99 12.54
N LEU A 168 1.94 4.54 13.71
CA LEU A 168 0.65 4.42 14.38
C LEU A 168 -0.30 5.49 13.84
N ILE A 169 -1.54 5.08 13.52
CA ILE A 169 -2.61 5.93 12.97
C ILE A 169 -3.80 5.81 13.91
N GLU A 170 -4.24 6.92 14.47
CA GLU A 170 -5.40 6.99 15.37
C GLU A 170 -6.67 7.44 14.64
#